data_063d9bb7b6980ff9f5fea1f5eeaabb97
#
_entry.id   063d9bb7b6980ff9f5fea1f5eeaabb97
#
_cell.length_a   1.000
_cell.length_b   1.000
_cell.length_c   1.000
_cell.angle_alpha   90.00
_cell.angle_beta   90.00
_cell.angle_gamma   90.00
#
_symmetry.space_group_name_H-M   'P 1'
#
loop_
_entity.id
_entity.type
_entity.pdbx_description
1 polymer ?
#
loop_
_entity_poly.entity_id
_entity_poly.type
_entity_poly.pdbx_seq_one_letter_code
_entity_poly.pdbx_strand_id
1 'polypeptide(L)'
;MSVPTPAAAMAIHDSLEEEVLIALVRAAWLAAERSNAVTAAAGLSPSQYNVLRILRAAGRAGLPCTEIGARMVTRDSDLTRLMSGLARAGLVVRGTDSDDRRRSTNRITAAGRALLRRLDRNVADAAKQSLGSLGRTRLTALRDLLVAFAPPQLSSSHDTSLSLPRIAAALRAPRLHSSRGAPR
;
A
#
# COMPACT_ATOMS: atom_id res chain seq x y z
N MET A 1 25.70 -27.54 16.39
CA MET A 1 25.15 -26.19 16.65
C MET A 1 23.70 -26.20 16.17
N SER A 2 22.75 -26.33 17.10
CA SER A 2 21.32 -26.39 16.76
C SER A 2 20.81 -24.99 16.41
N VAL A 3 20.23 -24.84 15.24
CA VAL A 3 19.52 -23.63 14.83
C VAL A 3 18.26 -23.53 15.71
N PRO A 4 18.02 -22.43 16.43
CA PRO A 4 16.83 -22.31 17.24
C PRO A 4 15.57 -22.33 16.35
N THR A 5 14.60 -23.14 16.75
CA THR A 5 13.30 -23.25 16.10
C THR A 5 12.61 -21.88 16.10
N PRO A 6 11.94 -21.46 15.00
CA PRO A 6 11.31 -20.14 14.90
C PRO A 6 10.26 -19.83 16.00
N ALA A 7 9.73 -20.86 16.66
CA ALA A 7 8.84 -20.70 17.80
C ALA A 7 9.51 -20.12 19.07
N ALA A 8 10.82 -20.30 19.24
CA ALA A 8 11.55 -19.82 20.42
C ALA A 8 11.85 -18.31 20.39
N ALA A 9 11.77 -17.66 19.21
CA ALA A 9 11.99 -16.22 19.07
C ALA A 9 10.71 -15.37 19.29
N MET A 10 9.54 -16.01 19.48
CA MET A 10 8.23 -15.33 19.66
C MET A 10 7.83 -15.11 21.13
N ALA A 11 8.61 -15.61 22.09
CA ALA A 11 8.24 -15.58 23.51
C ALA A 11 8.58 -14.28 24.25
N ILE A 12 8.77 -13.15 23.56
CA ILE A 12 9.15 -11.85 24.16
C ILE A 12 7.97 -10.87 24.19
N HIS A 13 6.77 -11.28 23.75
CA HIS A 13 5.64 -10.37 23.59
C HIS A 13 4.53 -10.73 24.58
N ASP A 14 3.98 -9.70 25.26
CA ASP A 14 2.97 -9.85 26.31
C ASP A 14 1.55 -10.07 25.75
N SER A 15 1.31 -9.89 24.45
CA SER A 15 0.02 -10.10 23.83
C SER A 15 0.09 -10.57 22.36
N LEU A 16 -0.97 -11.22 21.88
CA LEU A 16 -1.11 -11.63 20.49
C LEU A 16 -1.10 -10.43 19.53
N GLU A 17 -1.68 -9.31 19.96
CA GLU A 17 -1.74 -8.07 19.17
C GLU A 17 -0.34 -7.51 18.93
N GLU A 18 0.53 -7.57 19.93
CA GLU A 18 1.93 -7.14 19.83
C GLU A 18 2.71 -8.07 18.90
N GLU A 19 2.54 -9.38 19.03
CA GLU A 19 3.14 -10.35 18.11
C GLU A 19 2.74 -10.09 16.65
N VAL A 20 1.44 -9.88 16.41
CA VAL A 20 0.90 -9.58 15.07
C VAL A 20 1.45 -8.27 14.54
N LEU A 21 1.52 -7.22 15.37
CA LEU A 21 2.05 -5.93 14.96
C LEU A 21 3.51 -6.04 14.50
N ILE A 22 4.35 -6.72 15.27
CA ILE A 22 5.76 -6.90 14.93
C ILE A 22 5.92 -7.77 13.68
N ALA A 23 5.15 -8.86 13.58
CA ALA A 23 5.15 -9.71 12.40
C ALA A 23 4.73 -8.94 11.14
N LEU A 24 3.71 -8.09 11.24
CA LEU A 24 3.23 -7.25 10.15
C LEU A 24 4.30 -6.25 9.69
N VAL A 25 4.96 -5.55 10.63
CA VAL A 25 6.02 -4.59 10.31
C VAL A 25 7.20 -5.29 9.62
N ARG A 26 7.65 -6.43 10.14
CA ARG A 26 8.73 -7.23 9.54
C ARG A 26 8.34 -7.74 8.14
N ALA A 27 7.14 -8.28 7.99
CA ALA A 27 6.65 -8.77 6.72
C ALA A 27 6.53 -7.65 5.68
N ALA A 28 6.02 -6.48 6.07
CA ALA A 28 5.91 -5.32 5.19
C ALA A 28 7.29 -4.85 4.71
N TRP A 29 8.29 -4.79 5.61
CA TRP A 29 9.66 -4.42 5.27
C TRP A 29 10.27 -5.41 4.26
N LEU A 30 10.23 -6.71 4.56
CA LEU A 30 10.75 -7.77 3.69
C LEU A 30 10.05 -7.80 2.33
N ALA A 31 8.72 -7.65 2.31
CA ALA A 31 7.95 -7.64 1.07
C ALA A 31 8.28 -6.43 0.18
N ALA A 32 8.56 -5.27 0.79
CA ALA A 32 8.88 -4.04 0.09
C ALA A 32 10.32 -3.99 -0.44
N GLU A 33 11.28 -4.67 0.22
CA GLU A 33 12.72 -4.56 -0.07
C GLU A 33 13.05 -4.78 -1.55
N ARG A 34 12.56 -5.86 -2.15
CA ARG A 34 12.81 -6.19 -3.57
C ARG A 34 12.21 -5.16 -4.53
N SER A 35 10.99 -4.71 -4.25
CA SER A 35 10.33 -3.70 -5.06
C SER A 35 11.02 -2.34 -4.95
N ASN A 36 11.50 -2.00 -3.75
CA ASN A 36 12.27 -0.78 -3.52
C ASN A 36 13.62 -0.82 -4.24
N ALA A 37 14.31 -1.96 -4.28
CA ALA A 37 15.55 -2.12 -5.03
C ALA A 37 15.33 -1.89 -6.54
N VAL A 38 14.22 -2.41 -7.11
CA VAL A 38 13.86 -2.19 -8.52
C VAL A 38 13.62 -0.70 -8.81
N THR A 39 12.90 0.02 -7.95
CA THR A 39 12.62 1.45 -8.16
C THR A 39 13.87 2.30 -7.94
N ALA A 40 14.71 1.95 -6.96
CA ALA A 40 15.98 2.63 -6.69
C ALA A 40 16.95 2.51 -7.87
N ALA A 41 17.03 1.34 -8.52
CA ALA A 41 17.84 1.13 -9.72
C ALA A 41 17.39 2.02 -10.91
N ALA A 42 16.15 2.51 -10.88
CA ALA A 42 15.62 3.47 -11.85
C ALA A 42 15.71 4.94 -11.37
N GLY A 43 16.41 5.20 -10.28
CA GLY A 43 16.57 6.55 -9.71
C GLY A 43 15.35 7.10 -8.98
N LEU A 44 14.41 6.22 -8.58
CA LEU A 44 13.19 6.63 -7.87
C LEU A 44 13.20 6.14 -6.42
N SER A 45 12.85 7.04 -5.49
CA SER A 45 12.46 6.60 -4.15
C SER A 45 11.10 5.88 -4.17
N PRO A 46 10.77 5.08 -3.13
CA PRO A 46 9.45 4.46 -3.00
C PRO A 46 8.31 5.48 -3.05
N SER A 47 8.45 6.63 -2.39
CA SER A 47 7.46 7.72 -2.40
C SER A 47 7.29 8.30 -3.80
N GLN A 48 8.39 8.54 -4.54
CA GLN A 48 8.34 9.03 -5.92
C GLN A 48 7.63 8.05 -6.85
N TYR A 49 7.95 6.76 -6.74
CA TYR A 49 7.27 5.71 -7.50
C TYR A 49 5.77 5.66 -7.19
N ASN A 50 5.40 5.75 -5.90
CA ASN A 50 4.00 5.77 -5.48
C ASN A 50 3.23 6.96 -6.07
N VAL A 51 3.80 8.18 -6.00
CA VAL A 51 3.21 9.38 -6.61
C VAL A 51 2.99 9.21 -8.12
N LEU A 52 3.99 8.70 -8.85
CA LEU A 52 3.83 8.48 -10.29
C LEU A 52 2.70 7.48 -10.60
N ARG A 53 2.52 6.43 -9.80
CA ARG A 53 1.40 5.49 -9.95
C ARG A 53 0.05 6.15 -9.69
N ILE A 54 -0.05 6.97 -8.64
CA ILE A 54 -1.25 7.74 -8.31
C ILE A 54 -1.63 8.65 -9.47
N LEU A 55 -0.66 9.42 -9.99
CA LEU A 55 -0.88 10.33 -11.11
C LEU A 55 -1.20 9.60 -12.42
N ARG A 56 -0.64 8.41 -12.65
CA ARG A 56 -1.01 7.58 -13.80
C ARG A 56 -2.47 7.13 -13.72
N ALA A 57 -2.93 6.73 -12.55
CA ALA A 57 -4.32 6.33 -12.31
C ALA A 57 -5.30 7.50 -12.45
N ALA A 58 -4.89 8.72 -12.08
CA ALA A 58 -5.70 9.93 -12.23
C ALA A 58 -5.88 10.38 -13.71
N GLY A 59 -5.05 9.88 -14.62
CA GLY A 59 -5.19 10.16 -16.04
C GLY A 59 -4.88 11.59 -16.44
N ARG A 60 -5.70 12.15 -17.34
CA ARG A 60 -5.48 13.49 -17.90
C ARG A 60 -5.89 14.64 -16.98
N ALA A 61 -6.84 14.40 -16.10
CA ALA A 61 -7.29 15.42 -15.14
C ALA A 61 -6.15 15.84 -14.20
N GLY A 62 -5.28 14.88 -13.81
CA GLY A 62 -4.26 15.11 -12.80
C GLY A 62 -4.86 15.23 -11.40
N LEU A 63 -4.06 15.64 -10.43
CA LEU A 63 -4.48 15.78 -9.04
C LEU A 63 -3.80 16.98 -8.37
N PRO A 64 -4.47 17.68 -7.45
CA PRO A 64 -3.84 18.62 -6.54
C PRO A 64 -2.94 17.87 -5.53
N CYS A 65 -1.94 18.55 -4.97
CA CYS A 65 -1.01 17.94 -4.00
C CYS A 65 -1.72 17.35 -2.78
N THR A 66 -2.78 17.97 -2.29
CA THR A 66 -3.58 17.48 -1.16
C THR A 66 -4.18 16.09 -1.44
N GLU A 67 -4.74 15.89 -2.62
CA GLU A 67 -5.29 14.59 -3.02
C GLU A 67 -4.20 13.54 -3.29
N ILE A 68 -3.04 13.94 -3.81
CA ILE A 68 -1.89 13.04 -3.94
C ILE A 68 -1.48 12.54 -2.56
N GLY A 69 -1.30 13.46 -1.59
CA GLY A 69 -0.93 13.10 -0.22
C GLY A 69 -1.93 12.17 0.45
N ALA A 70 -3.24 12.39 0.26
CA ALA A 70 -4.29 11.53 0.80
C ALA A 70 -4.29 10.10 0.21
N ARG A 71 -3.76 9.90 -1.01
CA ARG A 71 -3.68 8.60 -1.70
C ARG A 71 -2.34 7.90 -1.53
N MET A 72 -1.35 8.55 -0.92
CA MET A 72 -0.04 7.92 -0.70
C MET A 72 -0.13 6.79 0.31
N VAL A 73 0.64 5.73 0.07
CA VAL A 73 0.76 4.58 1.00
C VAL A 73 1.38 5.01 2.34
N THR A 74 2.35 5.91 2.28
CA THR A 74 2.99 6.49 3.47
C THR A 74 2.86 8.00 3.43
N ARG A 75 2.59 8.62 4.58
CA ARG A 75 2.59 10.08 4.67
C ARG A 75 4.03 10.56 4.48
N ASP A 76 4.23 11.39 3.47
CA ASP A 76 5.51 12.07 3.25
C ASP A 76 5.37 13.50 3.79
N SER A 77 6.19 13.85 4.77
CA SER A 77 6.16 15.17 5.40
C SER A 77 6.62 16.29 4.45
N ASP A 78 7.27 15.94 3.34
CA ASP A 78 7.79 16.90 2.36
C ASP A 78 7.32 16.57 0.92
N LEU A 79 6.01 16.44 0.75
CA LEU A 79 5.41 16.18 -0.56
C LEU A 79 5.78 17.27 -1.59
N THR A 80 5.95 18.53 -1.16
CA THR A 80 6.33 19.62 -2.04
C THR A 80 7.71 19.40 -2.64
N ARG A 81 8.68 19.00 -1.82
CA ARG A 81 10.04 18.68 -2.28
C ARG A 81 10.05 17.46 -3.20
N LEU A 82 9.27 16.44 -2.87
CA LEU A 82 9.12 15.24 -3.69
C LEU A 82 8.56 15.58 -5.08
N MET A 83 7.50 16.39 -5.14
CA MET A 83 6.90 16.86 -6.38
C MET A 83 7.86 17.73 -7.20
N SER A 84 8.61 18.62 -6.54
CA SER A 84 9.64 19.43 -7.19
C SER A 84 10.77 18.59 -7.80
N GLY A 85 11.17 17.51 -7.11
CA GLY A 85 12.13 16.54 -7.63
C GLY A 85 11.63 15.84 -8.89
N LEU A 86 10.39 15.35 -8.88
CA LEU A 86 9.77 14.71 -10.04
C LEU A 86 9.58 15.67 -11.22
N ALA A 87 9.26 16.95 -10.95
CA ALA A 87 9.13 17.96 -11.98
C ALA A 87 10.47 18.28 -12.63
N ARG A 88 11.55 18.45 -11.83
CA ARG A 88 12.91 18.64 -12.35
C ARG A 88 13.39 17.46 -13.20
N ALA A 89 12.99 16.24 -12.84
CA ALA A 89 13.27 15.04 -13.63
C ALA A 89 12.38 14.93 -14.89
N GLY A 90 11.48 15.88 -15.15
CA GLY A 90 10.58 15.86 -16.30
C GLY A 90 9.51 14.75 -16.24
N LEU A 91 9.29 14.12 -15.09
CA LEU A 91 8.35 13.00 -14.92
C LEU A 91 6.94 13.46 -14.57
N VAL A 92 6.81 14.65 -14.02
CA VAL A 92 5.56 15.32 -13.65
C VAL A 92 5.55 16.74 -14.18
N VAL A 93 4.40 17.23 -14.56
CA VAL A 93 4.18 18.63 -14.94
C VAL A 93 3.10 19.22 -14.05
N ARG A 94 3.32 20.45 -13.60
CA ARG A 94 2.33 21.27 -12.91
C ARG A 94 1.47 21.99 -13.95
N GLY A 95 0.18 21.99 -13.74
CA GLY A 95 -0.77 22.69 -14.59
C GLY A 95 -1.88 23.32 -13.73
N THR A 96 -2.83 23.89 -14.41
CA THR A 96 -4.08 24.38 -13.80
C THR A 96 -5.21 23.40 -14.10
N ASP A 97 -6.21 23.36 -13.25
CA ASP A 97 -7.44 22.61 -13.50
C ASP A 97 -8.16 23.21 -14.71
N SER A 98 -8.82 22.36 -15.51
CA SER A 98 -9.62 22.81 -16.66
C SER A 98 -10.84 23.60 -16.23
N ASP A 99 -11.44 23.22 -15.11
CA ASP A 99 -12.72 23.74 -14.62
C ASP A 99 -12.55 24.88 -13.61
N ASP A 100 -11.41 24.88 -12.88
CA ASP A 100 -11.06 25.97 -11.95
C ASP A 100 -9.58 26.35 -12.10
N ARG A 101 -9.31 27.44 -12.82
CA ARG A 101 -7.97 27.97 -13.06
C ARG A 101 -7.21 28.38 -11.79
N ARG A 102 -7.88 28.48 -10.63
CA ARG A 102 -7.25 28.75 -9.34
C ARG A 102 -6.66 27.51 -8.71
N ARG A 103 -7.08 26.32 -9.16
CA ARG A 103 -6.58 25.04 -8.62
C ARG A 103 -5.37 24.56 -9.44
N SER A 104 -4.26 24.41 -8.74
CA SER A 104 -3.05 23.81 -9.32
C SER A 104 -3.17 22.29 -9.30
N THR A 105 -3.00 21.66 -10.45
CA THR A 105 -2.97 20.20 -10.60
C THR A 105 -1.59 19.71 -11.02
N ASN A 106 -1.30 18.45 -10.74
CA ASN A 106 -0.08 17.79 -11.17
C ASN A 106 -0.46 16.61 -12.06
N ARG A 107 0.27 16.43 -13.15
CA ARG A 107 0.03 15.35 -14.13
C ARG A 107 1.31 14.62 -14.44
N ILE A 108 1.19 13.31 -14.65
CA ILE A 108 2.31 12.52 -15.13
C ILE A 108 2.58 12.82 -16.61
N THR A 109 3.84 13.03 -16.97
CA THR A 109 4.28 13.27 -18.34
C THR A 109 4.31 11.97 -19.17
N ALA A 110 4.56 12.09 -20.47
CA ALA A 110 4.82 10.93 -21.33
C ALA A 110 6.07 10.17 -20.87
N ALA A 111 7.12 10.88 -20.44
CA ALA A 111 8.34 10.29 -19.89
C ALA A 111 8.07 9.53 -18.59
N GLY A 112 7.29 10.11 -17.66
CA GLY A 112 6.89 9.43 -16.42
C GLY A 112 6.10 8.15 -16.69
N ARG A 113 5.14 8.19 -17.63
CA ARG A 113 4.40 6.98 -18.05
C ARG A 113 5.29 5.93 -18.70
N ALA A 114 6.25 6.34 -19.53
CA ALA A 114 7.20 5.42 -20.16
C ALA A 114 8.09 4.74 -19.11
N LEU A 115 8.57 5.50 -18.11
CA LEU A 115 9.35 4.97 -17.01
C LEU A 115 8.53 3.92 -16.21
N LEU A 116 7.29 4.23 -15.84
CA LEU A 116 6.43 3.26 -15.13
C LEU A 116 6.20 1.98 -15.94
N ARG A 117 5.93 2.08 -17.25
CA ARG A 117 5.76 0.88 -18.09
C ARG A 117 6.98 -0.04 -18.08
N ARG A 118 8.20 0.52 -18.07
CA ARG A 118 9.44 -0.26 -17.96
C ARG A 118 9.56 -0.96 -16.60
N LEU A 119 9.07 -0.33 -15.53
CA LEU A 119 9.14 -0.85 -14.17
C LEU A 119 8.04 -1.84 -13.83
N ASP A 120 6.87 -1.74 -14.45
CA ASP A 120 5.67 -2.50 -14.09
C ASP A 120 5.94 -4.02 -13.98
N ARG A 121 6.64 -4.60 -14.97
CA ARG A 121 6.96 -6.02 -14.97
C ARG A 121 7.94 -6.38 -13.85
N ASN A 122 9.02 -5.65 -13.71
CA ASN A 122 10.06 -5.92 -12.73
C ASN A 122 9.53 -5.79 -11.29
N VAL A 123 8.67 -4.79 -11.03
CA VAL A 123 8.02 -4.62 -9.73
C VAL A 123 7.01 -5.75 -9.46
N ALA A 124 6.25 -6.17 -10.47
CA ALA A 124 5.35 -7.31 -10.35
C ALA A 124 6.09 -8.62 -10.06
N ASP A 125 7.22 -8.85 -10.73
CA ASP A 125 8.05 -10.02 -10.51
C ASP A 125 8.73 -9.99 -9.13
N ALA A 126 9.19 -8.82 -8.67
CA ALA A 126 9.70 -8.64 -7.31
C ALA A 126 8.64 -8.95 -6.25
N ALA A 127 7.40 -8.50 -6.44
CA ALA A 127 6.29 -8.81 -5.54
C ALA A 127 5.98 -10.32 -5.52
N LYS A 128 5.99 -10.99 -6.68
CA LYS A 128 5.84 -12.46 -6.77
C LYS A 128 6.94 -13.19 -6.03
N GLN A 129 8.21 -12.77 -6.18
CA GLN A 129 9.33 -13.35 -5.47
C GLN A 129 9.24 -13.18 -3.95
N SER A 130 8.70 -12.06 -3.49
CA SER A 130 8.54 -11.80 -2.05
C SER A 130 7.40 -12.59 -1.42
N LEU A 131 6.28 -12.73 -2.12
CA LEU A 131 5.02 -13.24 -1.54
C LEU A 131 4.54 -14.56 -2.15
N GLY A 132 5.14 -15.01 -3.27
CA GLY A 132 4.64 -16.14 -4.05
C GLY A 132 4.66 -17.48 -3.30
N SER A 133 5.55 -17.64 -2.32
CA SER A 133 5.64 -18.84 -1.47
C SER A 133 4.36 -19.11 -0.65
N LEU A 134 3.53 -18.08 -0.41
CA LEU A 134 2.28 -18.23 0.32
C LEU A 134 1.21 -19.00 -0.46
N GLY A 135 1.31 -19.03 -1.79
CA GLY A 135 0.28 -19.59 -2.66
C GLY A 135 -1.00 -18.73 -2.70
N ARG A 136 -1.86 -19.02 -3.69
CA ARG A 136 -3.00 -18.14 -4.03
C ARG A 136 -4.01 -17.99 -2.87
N THR A 137 -4.37 -19.09 -2.23
CA THR A 137 -5.38 -19.08 -1.16
C THR A 137 -4.95 -18.23 0.03
N ARG A 138 -3.71 -18.42 0.50
CA ARG A 138 -3.19 -17.65 1.63
C ARG A 138 -2.98 -16.17 1.29
N LEU A 139 -2.55 -15.88 0.07
CA LEU A 139 -2.44 -14.49 -0.41
C LEU A 139 -3.79 -13.79 -0.46
N THR A 140 -4.84 -14.49 -0.88
CA THR A 140 -6.20 -13.94 -0.88
C THR A 140 -6.67 -13.65 0.54
N ALA A 141 -6.52 -14.60 1.46
CA ALA A 141 -6.90 -14.42 2.86
C ALA A 141 -6.10 -13.27 3.52
N LEU A 142 -4.80 -13.21 3.29
CA LEU A 142 -3.96 -12.12 3.80
C LEU A 142 -4.41 -10.76 3.26
N ARG A 143 -4.69 -10.65 1.95
CA ARG A 143 -5.21 -9.42 1.36
C ARG A 143 -6.50 -8.98 2.04
N ASP A 144 -7.44 -9.91 2.24
CA ASP A 144 -8.76 -9.60 2.81
C ASP A 144 -8.65 -9.13 4.26
N LEU A 145 -7.77 -9.74 5.06
CA LEU A 145 -7.46 -9.30 6.43
C LEU A 145 -6.82 -7.90 6.44
N LEU A 146 -5.84 -7.64 5.58
CA LEU A 146 -5.18 -6.34 5.50
C LEU A 146 -6.13 -5.23 5.03
N VAL A 147 -7.01 -5.54 4.07
CA VAL A 147 -8.02 -4.58 3.60
C VAL A 147 -9.08 -4.31 4.67
N ALA A 148 -9.47 -5.30 5.46
CA ALA A 148 -10.38 -5.10 6.58
C ALA A 148 -9.77 -4.24 7.70
N PHE A 149 -8.47 -4.42 7.97
CA PHE A 149 -7.73 -3.66 8.98
C PHE A 149 -7.45 -2.21 8.53
N ALA A 150 -7.01 -2.03 7.30
CA ALA A 150 -6.65 -0.74 6.72
C ALA A 150 -7.30 -0.58 5.34
N PRO A 151 -8.59 -0.23 5.26
CA PRO A 151 -9.26 -0.08 3.98
C PRO A 151 -8.56 0.98 3.13
N PRO A 152 -8.45 0.76 1.80
CA PRO A 152 -7.87 1.75 0.91
C PRO A 152 -8.62 3.07 1.07
N GLN A 153 -7.87 4.16 1.26
CA GLN A 153 -8.41 5.50 1.35
C GLN A 153 -9.07 5.84 0.00
N LEU A 154 -10.35 5.55 -0.13
CA LEU A 154 -11.16 6.09 -1.21
C LEU A 154 -11.26 7.58 -0.95
N SER A 155 -10.92 8.38 -1.96
CA SER A 155 -11.01 9.84 -1.92
C SER A 155 -12.43 10.26 -1.52
N SER A 156 -12.68 10.36 -0.24
CA SER A 156 -13.90 10.95 0.28
C SER A 156 -13.61 12.40 0.63
N SER A 157 -14.19 13.28 -0.19
CA SER A 157 -14.63 14.60 0.28
C SER A 157 -15.10 14.48 1.73
N HIS A 158 -14.46 15.23 2.61
CA HIS A 158 -14.94 15.71 3.91
C HIS A 158 -16.08 14.89 4.57
N ASP A 159 -15.76 13.76 5.16
CA ASP A 159 -16.61 13.26 6.24
C ASP A 159 -15.74 12.64 7.35
N THR A 160 -15.55 13.42 8.41
CA THR A 160 -14.76 13.08 9.60
C THR A 160 -15.67 12.36 10.60
N SER A 161 -16.37 11.32 10.19
CA SER A 161 -17.10 10.46 11.11
C SER A 161 -16.92 8.98 10.80
N LEU A 162 -15.72 8.47 11.04
CA LEU A 162 -15.52 7.02 11.16
C LEU A 162 -15.98 6.59 12.55
N SER A 163 -17.26 6.28 12.66
CA SER A 163 -17.81 5.65 13.86
C SER A 163 -17.35 4.19 13.95
N LEU A 164 -16.74 3.84 15.08
CA LEU A 164 -16.27 2.52 15.51
C LEU A 164 -17.24 1.32 15.36
N PRO A 165 -18.57 1.46 15.10
CA PRO A 165 -19.47 0.30 15.00
C PRO A 165 -19.28 -0.59 13.77
N ARG A 166 -18.66 -0.10 12.68
CA ARG A 166 -18.52 -0.91 11.45
C ARG A 166 -17.41 -1.94 11.50
N ILE A 167 -16.39 -1.73 12.33
CA ILE A 167 -15.28 -2.68 12.51
C ILE A 167 -15.76 -3.92 13.32
N ALA A 168 -16.61 -3.72 14.31
CA ALA A 168 -17.15 -4.81 15.14
C ALA A 168 -18.09 -5.76 14.36
N ALA A 169 -18.73 -5.31 13.29
CA ALA A 169 -19.61 -6.14 12.47
C ALA A 169 -18.83 -7.08 11.52
N ALA A 170 -17.65 -6.64 11.04
CA ALA A 170 -16.79 -7.42 10.15
C ALA A 170 -16.02 -8.54 10.88
N LEU A 171 -15.85 -8.44 12.20
CA LEU A 171 -15.13 -9.42 13.03
C LEU A 171 -16.01 -10.54 13.57
N ARG A 172 -17.32 -10.54 13.31
CA ARG A 172 -18.18 -11.69 13.65
C ARG A 172 -17.99 -12.80 12.62
N ALA A 173 -17.00 -13.66 12.87
CA ALA A 173 -16.87 -14.93 12.17
C ALA A 173 -18.16 -15.77 12.34
N PRO A 174 -18.62 -16.48 11.30
CA PRO A 174 -19.73 -17.41 11.44
C PRO A 174 -19.35 -18.50 12.44
N ARG A 175 -20.18 -18.67 13.47
CA ARG A 175 -20.03 -19.77 14.44
C ARG A 175 -20.15 -21.08 13.67
N LEU A 176 -19.09 -21.86 13.64
CA LEU A 176 -19.12 -23.26 13.22
C LEU A 176 -20.13 -24.00 14.12
N HIS A 177 -21.21 -24.42 13.54
CA HIS A 177 -22.17 -25.32 14.19
C HIS A 177 -21.45 -26.63 14.44
N SER A 178 -21.08 -26.91 15.68
CA SER A 178 -20.71 -28.24 16.12
C SER A 178 -21.98 -29.08 16.25
N SER A 179 -22.30 -29.87 15.24
CA SER A 179 -23.27 -30.94 15.34
C SER A 179 -22.69 -32.07 16.20
N ARG A 180 -23.03 -32.05 17.50
CA ARG A 180 -22.91 -33.24 18.33
C ARG A 180 -24.09 -34.18 17.96
N GLY A 181 -23.80 -35.19 17.18
CA GLY A 181 -24.64 -36.38 17.10
C GLY A 181 -24.37 -37.25 18.32
N ALA A 182 -25.38 -37.46 19.16
CA ALA A 182 -25.36 -38.45 20.23
C ALA A 182 -25.77 -39.85 19.70
N PRO A 183 -25.30 -40.92 20.32
CA PRO A 183 -25.52 -42.29 19.83
C PRO A 183 -26.79 -42.91 20.38
N ARG A 184 -27.33 -43.81 19.61
CA ARG A 184 -28.02 -45.05 20.08
C ARG A 184 -27.72 -46.18 19.11
#